data_4f738f542aa0c28e03286a08734fcd56
#
_entry.id   4f738f542aa0c28e03286a08734fcd56
#
_cell.length_a   1.000
_cell.length_b   1.000
_cell.length_c   1.000
_cell.angle_alpha   90.00
_cell.angle_beta   90.00
_cell.angle_gamma   90.00
#
_symmetry.space_group_name_H-M   'P 1'
#
loop_
_entity.id
_entity.type
_entity.pdbx_description
1 polymer ?
#
loop_
_entity_poly.entity_id
_entity_poly.type
_entity_poly.pdbx_seq_one_letter_code
_entity_poly.pdbx_strand_id
1 'polypeptide(L)'
;MQNISIPSIHIAESTAQFITNDEYKKPALLATKFTMEEEFYVQKLKDYGLDPVIPTDESRNILHSVIYDELCFNITSEKSRNKFLDIVQEVEQEGADSVILGCTEVGMLLNEDNVSIPVYDTVELHCKSIFRSIL
;
A
#
# COMPACT_ATOMS: atom_id res chain seq x y z
N MET A 1 -11.13 -3.27 -22.79
CA MET A 1 -10.95 -3.22 -22.12
C MET A 1 -11.01 -2.84 -21.05
N GLN A 2 -11.30 -2.71 -21.01
CA GLN A 2 -11.50 -2.53 -20.15
C GLN A 2 -11.53 -2.80 -18.90
N ASN A 3 -11.53 -2.97 -18.50
CA ASN A 3 -11.62 -3.85 -17.32
C ASN A 3 -10.45 -3.83 -16.37
N ILE A 4 -9.49 -2.95 -16.60
CA ILE A 4 -8.30 -2.79 -15.76
C ILE A 4 -8.70 -2.28 -14.37
N SER A 5 -9.74 -1.46 -14.30
CA SER A 5 -10.18 -0.90 -13.02
C SER A 5 -10.87 -1.93 -12.11
N ILE A 6 -11.43 -2.99 -12.67
CA ILE A 6 -12.15 -3.99 -11.87
C ILE A 6 -11.23 -4.72 -10.90
N PRO A 7 -10.04 -5.25 -11.33
CA PRO A 7 -9.12 -5.85 -10.38
C PRO A 7 -8.67 -4.87 -9.28
N SER A 8 -8.45 -3.61 -9.63
CA SER A 8 -8.04 -2.60 -8.65
C SER A 8 -9.11 -2.36 -7.59
N ILE A 9 -10.38 -2.35 -7.99
CA ILE A 9 -11.49 -2.20 -7.07
C ILE A 9 -11.54 -3.39 -6.12
N HIS A 10 -11.42 -4.61 -6.64
CA HIS A 10 -11.43 -5.82 -5.81
C HIS A 10 -10.26 -5.85 -4.84
N ILE A 11 -9.09 -5.41 -5.28
CA ILE A 11 -7.91 -5.34 -4.41
C ILE A 11 -8.16 -4.37 -3.26
N ALA A 12 -8.72 -3.20 -3.55
CA ALA A 12 -9.02 -2.21 -2.54
C ALA A 12 -10.05 -2.73 -1.54
N GLU A 13 -11.08 -3.40 -2.02
CA GLU A 13 -12.11 -3.98 -1.16
C GLU A 13 -11.54 -5.07 -0.25
N SER A 14 -10.76 -6.00 -0.81
CA SER A 14 -10.16 -7.08 -0.04
C SER A 14 -9.24 -6.53 1.05
N THR A 15 -8.42 -5.54 0.69
CA THR A 15 -7.52 -4.90 1.63
C THR A 15 -8.29 -4.22 2.75
N ALA A 16 -9.32 -3.47 2.41
CA ALA A 16 -10.15 -2.79 3.39
C ALA A 16 -10.81 -3.77 4.36
N GLN A 17 -11.28 -4.90 3.86
CA GLN A 17 -11.91 -5.93 4.69
C GLN A 17 -10.92 -6.52 5.68
N PHE A 18 -9.70 -6.85 5.24
CA PHE A 18 -8.69 -7.40 6.15
C PHE A 18 -8.29 -6.40 7.23
N ILE A 19 -8.10 -5.14 6.86
CA ILE A 19 -7.72 -4.10 7.82
C ILE A 19 -8.84 -3.89 8.84
N THR A 20 -10.08 -3.84 8.38
CA THR A 20 -11.24 -3.67 9.26
C THR A 20 -11.38 -4.85 10.21
N ASN A 21 -11.19 -6.07 9.72
CA ASN A 21 -11.27 -7.27 10.54
C ASN A 21 -10.18 -7.30 11.61
N ASP A 22 -9.02 -6.73 11.32
CA ASP A 22 -7.92 -6.64 12.28
C ASP A 22 -8.05 -5.45 13.22
N GLU A 23 -9.11 -4.66 13.07
CA GLU A 23 -9.45 -3.52 13.93
C GLU A 23 -8.48 -2.34 13.80
N TYR A 24 -7.83 -2.19 12.65
CA TYR A 24 -7.04 -0.98 12.35
C TYR A 24 -7.91 0.02 11.59
N LYS A 25 -7.56 1.29 11.67
CA LYS A 25 -8.40 2.36 11.11
C LYS A 25 -7.67 3.36 10.22
N LYS A 26 -6.35 3.47 10.37
CA LYS A 26 -5.57 4.50 9.66
C LYS A 26 -4.45 3.90 8.85
N PRO A 27 -4.77 3.17 7.78
CA PRO A 27 -3.72 2.60 6.94
C PRO A 27 -3.04 3.67 6.10
N ALA A 28 -1.71 3.61 6.01
CA ALA A 28 -0.97 4.45 5.09
C ALA A 28 -0.86 3.72 3.76
N LEU A 29 -1.20 4.41 2.66
CA LEU A 29 -1.12 3.83 1.33
C LEU A 29 0.22 4.17 0.70
N LEU A 30 1.07 3.17 0.50
CA LEU A 30 2.37 3.33 -0.16
C LEU A 30 2.35 2.60 -1.49
N ALA A 31 2.49 3.37 -2.57
CA ALA A 31 2.34 2.82 -3.92
C ALA A 31 2.96 3.79 -4.93
N THR A 32 2.65 3.61 -6.20
CA THR A 32 3.00 4.59 -7.22
C THR A 32 2.23 5.88 -6.96
N LYS A 33 2.77 7.00 -7.43
CA LYS A 33 2.11 8.29 -7.32
C LYS A 33 0.70 8.23 -7.87
N PHE A 34 0.54 7.56 -8.99
CA PHE A 34 -0.76 7.38 -9.64
C PHE A 34 -1.78 6.74 -8.70
N THR A 35 -1.42 5.63 -8.07
CA THR A 35 -2.32 4.91 -7.17
C THR A 35 -2.64 5.71 -5.91
N MET A 36 -1.62 6.37 -5.34
CA MET A 36 -1.81 7.16 -4.12
C MET A 36 -2.73 8.36 -4.35
N GLU A 37 -2.76 8.89 -5.56
CA GLU A 37 -3.57 10.04 -5.92
C GLU A 37 -4.91 9.65 -6.53
N GLU A 38 -5.17 8.36 -6.72
CA GLU A 38 -6.42 7.88 -7.26
C GLU A 38 -7.54 7.94 -6.25
N GLU A 39 -8.56 8.73 -6.58
CA GLU A 39 -9.68 8.95 -5.69
C GLU A 39 -10.44 7.68 -5.34
N PHE A 40 -10.63 6.79 -6.30
CA PHE A 40 -11.47 5.63 -6.05
C PHE A 40 -10.86 4.66 -5.02
N TYR A 41 -9.53 4.53 -5.00
CA TYR A 41 -8.87 3.66 -4.02
C TYR A 41 -9.07 4.20 -2.61
N VAL A 42 -8.77 5.48 -2.44
CA VAL A 42 -8.94 6.16 -1.15
C VAL A 42 -10.41 6.13 -0.73
N GLN A 43 -11.32 6.38 -1.67
CA GLN A 43 -12.74 6.37 -1.37
C GLN A 43 -13.23 4.99 -0.94
N LYS A 44 -12.73 3.93 -1.58
CA LYS A 44 -13.10 2.57 -1.22
C LYS A 44 -12.66 2.24 0.21
N LEU A 45 -11.47 2.69 0.61
CA LEU A 45 -11.03 2.53 1.99
C LEU A 45 -11.95 3.29 2.95
N LYS A 46 -12.32 4.49 2.59
CA LYS A 46 -13.24 5.30 3.42
C LYS A 46 -14.63 4.68 3.51
N ASP A 47 -15.09 4.02 2.45
CA ASP A 47 -16.39 3.35 2.44
C ASP A 47 -16.47 2.24 3.48
N TYR A 48 -15.33 1.67 3.86
CA TYR A 48 -15.25 0.65 4.91
C TYR A 48 -14.98 1.24 6.29
N GLY A 49 -15.07 2.55 6.43
CA GLY A 49 -14.87 3.23 7.71
C GLY A 49 -13.43 3.50 8.07
N LEU A 50 -12.52 3.35 7.11
CA LEU A 50 -11.09 3.61 7.33
C LEU A 50 -10.75 5.07 7.04
N ASP A 51 -9.68 5.54 7.66
CA ASP A 51 -9.18 6.90 7.47
C ASP A 51 -7.74 6.81 6.93
N PRO A 52 -7.58 6.61 5.61
CA PRO A 52 -6.26 6.38 5.05
C PRO A 52 -5.34 7.59 5.16
N VAL A 53 -4.06 7.32 5.42
CA VAL A 53 -3.02 8.33 5.46
C VAL A 53 -2.25 8.27 4.15
N ILE A 54 -2.19 9.41 3.46
CA ILE A 54 -1.46 9.49 2.19
C ILE A 54 -0.17 10.27 2.44
N PRO A 55 0.99 9.74 2.00
CA PRO A 55 2.25 10.46 2.18
C PRO A 55 2.23 11.85 1.54
N THR A 56 3.13 12.72 1.99
CA THR A 56 3.27 14.07 1.42
C THR A 56 3.63 13.98 -0.05
N ASP A 57 3.47 15.10 -0.76
CA ASP A 57 3.80 15.17 -2.19
C ASP A 57 5.27 14.79 -2.44
N GLU A 58 6.19 15.26 -1.60
CA GLU A 58 7.59 14.92 -1.69
C GLU A 58 7.81 13.42 -1.52
N SER A 59 7.21 12.83 -0.51
CA SER A 59 7.31 11.39 -0.25
C SER A 59 6.70 10.56 -1.37
N ARG A 60 5.57 11.01 -1.92
CA ARG A 60 4.95 10.33 -3.07
C ARG A 60 5.87 10.33 -4.28
N ASN A 61 6.59 11.43 -4.51
CA ASN A 61 7.55 11.51 -5.61
C ASN A 61 8.73 10.57 -5.39
N ILE A 62 9.22 10.45 -4.16
CA ILE A 62 10.30 9.52 -3.82
C ILE A 62 9.87 8.08 -4.07
N LEU A 63 8.69 7.70 -3.57
CA LEU A 63 8.15 6.36 -3.78
C LEU A 63 8.05 6.04 -5.27
N HIS A 64 7.48 6.96 -6.03
CA HIS A 64 7.27 6.79 -7.45
C HIS A 64 8.59 6.62 -8.21
N SER A 65 9.56 7.48 -7.92
CA SER A 65 10.87 7.42 -8.58
C SER A 65 11.60 6.12 -8.29
N VAL A 66 11.62 5.69 -7.04
CA VAL A 66 12.29 4.44 -6.67
C VAL A 66 11.61 3.25 -7.31
N ILE A 67 10.28 3.23 -7.33
CA ILE A 67 9.54 2.12 -7.95
C ILE A 67 9.89 2.02 -9.44
N TYR A 68 9.81 3.11 -10.18
CA TYR A 68 10.00 3.08 -11.62
C TYR A 68 11.45 3.05 -12.05
N ASP A 69 12.34 3.73 -11.32
CA ASP A 69 13.75 3.84 -11.73
C ASP A 69 14.63 2.71 -11.19
N GLU A 70 14.19 2.04 -10.13
CA GLU A 70 14.99 1.00 -9.47
C GLU A 70 14.24 -0.33 -9.37
N LEU A 71 13.13 -0.37 -8.67
CA LEU A 71 12.45 -1.63 -8.34
C LEU A 71 11.91 -2.34 -9.57
N CYS A 72 11.39 -1.61 -10.54
CA CYS A 72 10.91 -2.19 -11.80
C CYS A 72 12.05 -2.83 -12.62
N PHE A 73 13.28 -2.44 -12.35
CA PHE A 73 14.46 -3.04 -12.96
C PHE A 73 15.13 -4.06 -12.04
N ASN A 74 14.42 -4.45 -10.99
CA ASN A 74 14.91 -5.40 -10.00
C ASN A 74 16.18 -4.91 -9.28
N ILE A 75 16.28 -3.60 -9.12
CA ILE A 75 17.39 -2.96 -8.41
C ILE A 75 16.90 -2.60 -7.01
N THR A 76 17.60 -3.08 -5.99
CA THR A 76 17.33 -2.70 -4.60
C THR A 76 18.59 -2.10 -4.01
N SER A 77 18.44 -1.06 -3.19
CA SER A 77 19.57 -0.44 -2.53
C SER A 77 19.21 -0.13 -1.08
N GLU A 78 20.20 -0.11 -0.22
CA GLU A 78 20.00 0.23 1.17
C GLU A 78 19.59 1.70 1.31
N LYS A 79 20.09 2.56 0.45
CA LYS A 79 19.73 3.97 0.42
C LYS A 79 18.23 4.14 0.16
N SER A 80 17.69 3.43 -0.83
CA SER A 80 16.27 3.50 -1.16
C SER A 80 15.42 2.86 -0.07
N ARG A 81 15.90 1.77 0.53
CA ARG A 81 15.20 1.16 1.67
C ARG A 81 15.08 2.14 2.81
N ASN A 82 16.17 2.85 3.12
CA ASN A 82 16.16 3.84 4.21
C ASN A 82 15.20 4.98 3.91
N LYS A 83 15.09 5.42 2.67
CA LYS A 83 14.12 6.43 2.28
C LYS A 83 12.70 5.96 2.51
N PHE A 84 12.41 4.70 2.17
CA PHE A 84 11.09 4.12 2.40
C PHE A 84 10.78 3.99 3.88
N LEU A 85 11.77 3.59 4.69
CA LEU A 85 11.58 3.51 6.14
C LEU A 85 11.32 4.88 6.75
N ASP A 86 11.98 5.92 6.24
CA ASP A 86 11.73 7.30 6.68
C ASP A 86 10.29 7.72 6.35
N ILE A 87 9.79 7.32 5.19
CA ILE A 87 8.41 7.61 4.80
C ILE A 87 7.43 6.89 5.73
N VAL A 88 7.73 5.65 6.10
CA VAL A 88 6.90 4.92 7.06
C VAL A 88 6.85 5.65 8.39
N GLN A 89 8.00 6.12 8.89
CA GLN A 89 8.04 6.91 10.12
C GLN A 89 7.19 8.17 10.00
N GLU A 90 7.27 8.84 8.88
CA GLU A 90 6.52 10.06 8.63
C GLU A 90 5.01 9.80 8.73
N VAL A 91 4.51 8.74 8.06
CA VAL A 91 3.08 8.43 8.10
C VAL A 91 2.65 7.93 9.48
N GLU A 92 3.52 7.25 10.21
CA GLU A 92 3.23 6.88 11.60
C GLU A 92 3.04 8.11 12.48
N GLN A 93 3.86 9.13 12.29
CA GLN A 93 3.73 10.40 13.02
C GLN A 93 2.43 11.11 12.67
N GLU A 94 1.90 10.86 11.49
CA GLU A 94 0.61 11.40 11.06
C GLU A 94 -0.57 10.58 11.57
N GLY A 95 -0.32 9.52 12.30
CA GLY A 95 -1.34 8.69 12.91
C GLY A 95 -1.59 7.36 12.25
N ALA A 96 -0.80 6.98 11.25
CA ALA A 96 -0.99 5.68 10.60
C ALA A 96 -0.75 4.53 11.58
N ASP A 97 -1.66 3.56 11.58
CA ASP A 97 -1.56 2.37 12.44
C ASP A 97 -1.24 1.10 11.65
N SER A 98 -1.15 1.22 10.34
CA SER A 98 -0.86 0.10 9.44
C SER A 98 -0.35 0.66 8.11
N VAL A 99 0.19 -0.21 7.28
CA VAL A 99 0.74 0.18 5.97
C VAL A 99 0.17 -0.74 4.90
N ILE A 100 -0.31 -0.15 3.82
CA ILE A 100 -0.76 -0.88 2.64
C ILE A 100 0.35 -0.78 1.58
N LEU A 101 0.88 -1.92 1.15
CA LEU A 101 1.78 -1.98 0.01
C LEU A 101 0.93 -2.12 -1.25
N GLY A 102 0.61 -1.00 -1.86
CA GLY A 102 -0.30 -0.94 -3.01
C GLY A 102 0.35 -1.31 -4.34
N CYS A 103 1.62 -1.67 -4.30
CA CYS A 103 2.38 -2.06 -5.48
C CYS A 103 3.31 -3.20 -5.07
N THR A 104 3.38 -4.26 -5.86
CA THR A 104 4.23 -5.42 -5.54
C THR A 104 5.69 -5.05 -5.30
N GLU A 105 6.19 -4.07 -6.06
CA GLU A 105 7.59 -3.66 -5.97
C GLU A 105 7.95 -3.07 -4.61
N VAL A 106 7.01 -2.40 -3.94
CA VAL A 106 7.28 -1.83 -2.62
C VAL A 106 7.66 -2.93 -1.62
N GLY A 107 7.10 -4.11 -1.78
CA GLY A 107 7.43 -5.27 -0.95
C GLY A 107 8.87 -5.74 -1.05
N MET A 108 9.60 -5.29 -2.05
CA MET A 108 11.03 -5.60 -2.19
C MET A 108 11.87 -4.86 -1.15
N LEU A 109 11.39 -3.73 -0.65
CA LEU A 109 12.11 -2.91 0.33
C LEU A 109 11.47 -2.90 1.71
N LEU A 110 10.14 -3.05 1.79
CA LEU A 110 9.41 -3.01 3.05
C LEU A 110 8.70 -4.34 3.30
N ASN A 111 8.81 -4.85 4.52
CA ASN A 111 8.14 -6.09 4.92
C ASN A 111 7.94 -6.08 6.45
N GLU A 112 7.36 -7.14 6.97
CA GLU A 112 7.08 -7.27 8.40
C GLU A 112 8.32 -7.23 9.27
N ASP A 113 9.48 -7.57 8.70
CA ASP A 113 10.73 -7.62 9.47
C ASP A 113 11.32 -6.23 9.70
N ASN A 114 11.09 -5.28 8.79
CA ASN A 114 11.69 -3.95 8.91
C ASN A 114 10.68 -2.82 9.18
N VAL A 115 9.39 -3.13 9.23
CA VAL A 115 8.34 -2.17 9.55
C VAL A 115 7.67 -2.60 10.84
N SER A 116 7.60 -1.69 11.83
CA SER A 116 7.10 -2.01 13.16
C SER A 116 5.56 -2.11 13.25
N ILE A 117 4.85 -1.47 12.35
CA ILE A 117 3.39 -1.56 12.30
C ILE A 117 2.95 -2.60 11.27
N PRO A 118 1.72 -3.11 11.36
CA PRO A 118 1.25 -4.14 10.43
C PRO A 118 1.34 -3.72 8.97
N VAL A 119 1.77 -4.65 8.12
CA VAL A 119 1.95 -4.45 6.69
C VAL A 119 0.96 -5.33 5.93
N TYR A 120 0.25 -4.72 5.00
CA TYR A 120 -0.72 -5.42 4.16
C TYR A 120 -0.24 -5.39 2.70
N ASP A 121 0.17 -6.54 2.19
CA ASP A 121 0.54 -6.68 0.78
C ASP A 121 -0.75 -6.94 0.00
N THR A 122 -1.13 -6.00 -0.85
CA THR A 122 -2.43 -6.06 -1.54
C THR A 122 -2.54 -7.25 -2.48
N VAL A 123 -1.46 -7.64 -3.12
CA VAL A 123 -1.49 -8.78 -4.03
C VAL A 123 -1.69 -10.08 -3.25
N GLU A 124 -0.97 -10.24 -2.14
CA GLU A 124 -1.12 -11.40 -1.28
C GLU A 124 -2.54 -11.51 -0.74
N LEU A 125 -3.10 -10.41 -0.27
CA LEU A 125 -4.46 -10.39 0.26
C LEU A 125 -5.50 -10.72 -0.80
N HIS A 126 -5.30 -10.22 -2.02
CA HIS A 126 -6.21 -10.49 -3.12
C HIS A 126 -6.18 -11.98 -3.48
N CYS A 127 -5.00 -12.59 -3.50
CA CYS A 127 -4.87 -14.02 -3.75
C CYS A 127 -5.58 -14.84 -2.68
N LYS A 128 -5.44 -14.47 -1.42
CA LYS A 128 -6.14 -15.14 -0.31
C LYS A 128 -7.65 -15.03 -0.47
N SER A 129 -8.12 -13.86 -0.88
CA SER A 129 -9.55 -13.62 -1.10
C SER A 129 -10.10 -14.51 -2.22
N ILE A 130 -9.35 -14.64 -3.30
CA ILE A 130 -9.74 -15.52 -4.42
C ILE A 130 -9.80 -16.97 -3.95
N PHE A 131 -8.82 -17.43 -3.19
CA PHE A 131 -8.81 -18.80 -2.66
C PHE A 131 -10.03 -19.08 -1.81
N ARG A 132 -10.42 -18.16 -0.96
CA ARG A 132 -11.61 -18.33 -0.13
C ARG A 132 -12.87 -18.43 -0.97
N SER A 133 -12.93 -17.73 -2.09
CA SER A 133 -14.09 -17.77 -2.99
C SER A 133 -14.20 -19.11 -3.69
N ILE A 134 -13.08 -19.75 -3.98
CA ILE A 134 -13.04 -21.03 -4.69
C ILE A 134 -13.34 -22.20 -3.75
N LEU A 135 -12.87 -22.11 -2.53
CA LEU A 135 -13.06 -23.16 -1.53
C LEU A 135 -14.38 -23.03 -0.80
#